data_3c871fecf1d8decf819a6cb021214593
#
_entry.id   3c871fecf1d8decf819a6cb021214593
#
_cell.length_a   1.000
_cell.length_b   1.000
_cell.length_c   1.000
_cell.angle_alpha   90.00
_cell.angle_beta   90.00
_cell.angle_gamma   90.00
#
_symmetry.space_group_name_H-M   'P 1'
#
loop_
_entity.id
_entity.type
_entity.pdbx_description
1 polymer ?
#
loop_
_entity_poly.entity_id
_entity_poly.type
_entity_poly.pdbx_seq_one_letter_code
_entity_poly.pdbx_strand_id
1 'polypeptide(L)'
;MTALPIQDYTLLDDTDAEARITAAKEKLGDHLVILGHHYQREEVFQFADFSGDSLKLSRQAADSKAEYIVFCGVHFMAEVADILSRPEQISILPDLGAGCSMADMANLANVERAWRELSKVLDPDAQVTPVTYINSAADLK
;
A
#
# COMPACT_ATOMS: atom_id res chain seq x y z
N MET A 1 3.49 8.65 21.63
CA MET A 1 3.28 7.25 21.16
C MET A 1 4.58 6.49 21.37
N THR A 2 4.58 5.45 22.17
CA THR A 2 5.76 4.59 22.33
C THR A 2 5.78 3.66 21.11
N ALA A 3 6.81 3.77 20.28
CA ALA A 3 7.00 2.84 19.18
C ALA A 3 7.10 1.42 19.77
N LEU A 4 6.25 0.51 19.32
CA LEU A 4 6.37 -0.89 19.68
C LEU A 4 7.67 -1.42 19.06
N PRO A 5 8.51 -2.15 19.80
CA PRO A 5 9.72 -2.71 19.26
C PRO A 5 9.36 -3.81 18.25
N ILE A 6 9.38 -3.46 16.96
CA ILE A 6 9.09 -4.40 15.86
C ILE A 6 9.94 -5.68 15.99
N GLN A 7 11.14 -5.55 16.55
CA GLN A 7 12.06 -6.67 16.80
C GLN A 7 11.45 -7.79 17.65
N ASP A 8 10.54 -7.46 18.57
CA ASP A 8 9.88 -8.47 19.40
C ASP A 8 8.87 -9.33 18.63
N TYR A 9 8.44 -8.86 17.45
CA TYR A 9 7.48 -9.57 16.59
C TYR A 9 8.18 -10.37 15.50
N THR A 10 9.36 -9.96 15.06
CA THR A 10 10.11 -10.67 14.01
C THR A 10 10.71 -11.99 14.49
N LEU A 11 10.72 -12.24 15.78
CA LEU A 11 11.20 -13.48 16.41
C LEU A 11 10.09 -14.48 16.76
N LEU A 12 8.83 -14.12 16.50
CA LEU A 12 7.71 -15.04 16.73
C LEU A 12 7.73 -16.18 15.72
N ASP A 13 7.37 -17.36 16.15
CA ASP A 13 7.00 -18.41 15.21
C ASP A 13 5.62 -18.14 14.58
N ASP A 14 5.31 -18.85 13.50
CA ASP A 14 4.07 -18.61 12.76
C ASP A 14 2.83 -18.83 13.62
N THR A 15 2.82 -19.81 14.51
CA THR A 15 1.69 -20.12 15.39
C THR A 15 1.43 -18.99 16.38
N ASP A 16 2.48 -18.48 17.01
CA ASP A 16 2.38 -17.35 17.95
C ASP A 16 1.94 -16.06 17.21
N ALA A 17 2.47 -15.84 16.00
CA ALA A 17 2.09 -14.70 15.16
C ALA A 17 0.60 -14.77 14.78
N GLU A 18 0.13 -15.92 14.31
CA GLU A 18 -1.28 -16.14 13.97
C GLU A 18 -2.23 -15.92 15.16
N ALA A 19 -1.88 -16.46 16.33
CA ALA A 19 -2.66 -16.27 17.54
C ALA A 19 -2.76 -14.79 17.93
N ARG A 20 -1.67 -14.02 17.82
CA ARG A 20 -1.66 -12.59 18.13
C ARG A 20 -2.44 -11.76 17.12
N ILE A 21 -2.35 -12.09 15.81
CA ILE A 21 -3.14 -11.43 14.77
C ILE A 21 -4.63 -11.66 15.01
N THR A 22 -5.02 -12.92 15.28
CA THR A 22 -6.41 -13.27 15.60
C THR A 22 -6.93 -12.48 16.79
N ALA A 23 -6.18 -12.45 17.89
CA ALA A 23 -6.56 -11.71 19.08
C ALA A 23 -6.65 -10.19 18.82
N ALA A 24 -5.77 -9.64 18.01
CA ALA A 24 -5.81 -8.24 17.61
C ALA A 24 -7.05 -7.92 16.76
N LYS A 25 -7.39 -8.78 15.80
CA LYS A 25 -8.61 -8.64 14.97
C LYS A 25 -9.87 -8.69 15.84
N GLU A 26 -9.98 -9.65 16.74
CA GLU A 26 -11.10 -9.75 17.68
C GLU A 26 -11.24 -8.51 18.56
N LYS A 27 -10.12 -7.98 19.06
CA LYS A 27 -10.10 -6.80 19.92
C LYS A 27 -10.49 -5.52 19.18
N LEU A 28 -10.05 -5.36 17.95
CA LEU A 28 -10.30 -4.16 17.16
C LEU A 28 -11.65 -4.22 16.43
N GLY A 29 -12.15 -5.42 16.12
CA GLY A 29 -13.46 -5.61 15.47
C GLY A 29 -13.62 -4.73 14.23
N ASP A 30 -14.71 -4.00 14.14
CA ASP A 30 -15.06 -3.13 13.02
C ASP A 30 -14.12 -1.91 12.84
N HIS A 31 -13.22 -1.66 13.79
CA HIS A 31 -12.22 -0.61 13.67
C HIS A 31 -11.04 -0.99 12.78
N LEU A 32 -10.90 -2.27 12.43
CA LEU A 32 -9.80 -2.80 11.61
C LEU A 32 -10.35 -3.44 10.34
N VAL A 33 -9.68 -3.16 9.22
CA VAL A 33 -9.84 -3.92 7.97
C VAL A 33 -8.46 -4.36 7.47
N ILE A 34 -8.33 -5.62 7.11
CA ILE A 34 -7.12 -6.18 6.51
C ILE A 34 -7.40 -6.48 5.04
N LEU A 35 -6.60 -5.89 4.17
CA LEU A 35 -6.66 -6.07 2.73
C LEU A 35 -5.52 -6.97 2.28
N GLY A 36 -5.83 -8.09 1.63
CA GLY A 36 -4.85 -9.06 1.13
C GLY A 36 -4.79 -9.05 -0.39
N HIS A 37 -3.64 -8.67 -0.97
CA HIS A 37 -3.46 -8.86 -2.40
C HIS A 37 -3.35 -10.36 -2.71
N HIS A 38 -3.91 -10.78 -3.84
CA HIS A 38 -4.09 -12.19 -4.20
C HIS A 38 -2.79 -13.00 -4.34
N TYR A 39 -1.62 -12.38 -4.38
CA TYR A 39 -0.34 -13.08 -4.39
C TYR A 39 0.31 -13.25 -3.00
N GLN A 40 -0.36 -12.81 -1.95
CA GLN A 40 0.14 -13.04 -0.59
C GLN A 40 0.13 -14.54 -0.25
N ARG A 41 1.07 -14.95 0.61
CA ARG A 41 1.13 -16.32 1.12
C ARG A 41 -0.13 -16.61 1.95
N GLU A 42 -0.50 -17.89 2.02
CA GLU A 42 -1.71 -18.34 2.71
C GLU A 42 -1.74 -17.91 4.18
N GLU A 43 -0.58 -17.96 4.85
CA GLU A 43 -0.42 -17.59 6.26
C GLU A 43 -0.76 -16.11 6.53
N VAL A 44 -0.64 -15.26 5.53
CA VAL A 44 -1.06 -13.85 5.57
C VAL A 44 -2.48 -13.68 5.05
N PHE A 45 -2.78 -14.36 3.94
CA PHE A 45 -4.04 -14.21 3.22
C PHE A 45 -5.26 -14.65 4.03
N GLN A 46 -5.12 -15.65 4.90
CA GLN A 46 -6.18 -16.14 5.80
C GLN A 46 -6.77 -15.05 6.71
N PHE A 47 -6.03 -13.98 6.99
CA PHE A 47 -6.51 -12.87 7.83
C PHE A 47 -7.19 -11.75 7.05
N ALA A 48 -7.14 -11.78 5.71
CA ALA A 48 -7.71 -10.73 4.88
C ALA A 48 -9.24 -10.70 4.97
N ASP A 49 -9.79 -9.51 5.19
CA ASP A 49 -11.24 -9.28 5.14
C ASP A 49 -11.70 -9.08 3.69
N PHE A 50 -10.84 -8.51 2.85
CA PHE A 50 -11.05 -8.39 1.41
C PHE A 50 -9.81 -8.82 0.64
N SER A 51 -10.04 -9.40 -0.52
CA SER A 51 -8.99 -9.83 -1.44
C SER A 51 -9.26 -9.36 -2.87
N GLY A 52 -8.20 -9.14 -3.63
CA GLY A 52 -8.34 -8.71 -5.02
C GLY A 52 -7.08 -8.06 -5.60
N ASP A 53 -7.29 -7.29 -6.65
CA ASP A 53 -6.27 -6.45 -7.25
C ASP A 53 -6.09 -5.11 -6.50
N SER A 54 -5.03 -4.39 -6.85
CA SER A 54 -4.59 -3.17 -6.17
C SER A 54 -5.66 -2.09 -6.07
N LEU A 55 -6.28 -1.71 -7.19
CA LEU A 55 -7.22 -0.60 -7.22
C LEU A 55 -8.54 -0.96 -6.56
N LYS A 56 -9.00 -2.20 -6.76
CA LYS A 56 -10.23 -2.71 -6.13
C LYS A 56 -10.08 -2.68 -4.61
N LEU A 57 -8.96 -3.19 -4.09
CA LEU A 57 -8.69 -3.20 -2.66
C LEU A 57 -8.60 -1.78 -2.07
N SER A 58 -7.94 -0.85 -2.76
CA SER A 58 -7.84 0.53 -2.30
C SER A 58 -9.21 1.23 -2.23
N ARG A 59 -10.10 0.94 -3.18
CA ARG A 59 -11.48 1.44 -3.15
C ARG A 59 -12.28 0.83 -2.00
N GLN A 60 -12.13 -0.48 -1.78
CA GLN A 60 -12.78 -1.16 -0.65
C GLN A 60 -12.31 -0.60 0.69
N ALA A 61 -11.02 -0.25 0.80
CA ALA A 61 -10.48 0.43 1.97
C ALA A 61 -11.19 1.77 2.22
N ALA A 62 -11.27 2.61 1.20
CA ALA A 62 -11.90 3.93 1.30
C ALA A 62 -13.39 3.84 1.65
N ASP A 63 -14.10 2.84 1.13
CA ASP A 63 -15.53 2.61 1.41
C ASP A 63 -15.78 2.00 2.79
N SER A 64 -14.76 1.41 3.42
CA SER A 64 -14.88 0.81 4.75
C SER A 64 -15.10 1.87 5.83
N LYS A 65 -15.70 1.49 6.95
CA LYS A 65 -15.84 2.34 8.14
C LYS A 65 -14.70 2.17 9.13
N ALA A 66 -13.75 1.28 8.83
CA ALA A 66 -12.62 0.99 9.71
C ALA A 66 -11.73 2.22 9.88
N GLU A 67 -11.20 2.39 11.07
CA GLU A 67 -10.20 3.42 11.41
C GLU A 67 -8.80 3.00 10.94
N TYR A 68 -8.49 1.71 11.06
CA TYR A 68 -7.20 1.12 10.69
C TYR A 68 -7.35 0.26 9.45
N ILE A 69 -6.55 0.54 8.43
CA ILE A 69 -6.50 -0.19 7.17
C ILE A 69 -5.12 -0.83 7.07
N VAL A 70 -5.03 -2.15 7.27
CA VAL A 70 -3.78 -2.88 7.06
C VAL A 70 -3.74 -3.40 5.64
N PHE A 71 -2.76 -2.98 4.86
CA PHE A 71 -2.62 -3.39 3.47
C PHE A 71 -1.49 -4.42 3.31
N CYS A 72 -1.87 -5.70 3.19
CA CYS A 72 -0.94 -6.78 2.87
C CYS A 72 -0.70 -6.84 1.35
N GLY A 73 0.25 -6.03 0.90
CA GLY A 73 0.61 -5.84 -0.50
C GLY A 73 1.91 -5.08 -0.61
N VAL A 74 2.11 -4.36 -1.70
CA VAL A 74 3.29 -3.52 -1.93
C VAL A 74 2.98 -2.03 -1.69
N HIS A 75 4.02 -1.22 -1.54
CA HIS A 75 3.89 0.14 -1.00
C HIS A 75 2.97 1.03 -1.84
N PHE A 76 3.04 1.03 -3.19
CA PHE A 76 2.18 1.88 -4.02
C PHE A 76 0.68 1.59 -3.86
N MET A 77 0.31 0.36 -3.46
CA MET A 77 -1.08 0.00 -3.16
C MET A 77 -1.55 0.65 -1.86
N ALA A 78 -0.70 0.64 -0.84
CA ALA A 78 -0.98 1.30 0.44
C ALA A 78 -1.06 2.82 0.26
N GLU A 79 -0.18 3.42 -0.56
CA GLU A 79 -0.26 4.84 -0.93
C GLU A 79 -1.60 5.20 -1.59
N VAL A 80 -2.06 4.38 -2.57
CA VAL A 80 -3.36 4.61 -3.21
C VAL A 80 -4.50 4.44 -2.21
N ALA A 81 -4.41 3.46 -1.30
CA ALA A 81 -5.41 3.29 -0.24
C ALA A 81 -5.46 4.53 0.67
N ASP A 82 -4.31 5.06 1.05
CA ASP A 82 -4.19 6.25 1.89
C ASP A 82 -4.77 7.51 1.20
N ILE A 83 -4.41 7.73 -0.06
CA ILE A 83 -4.93 8.86 -0.86
C ILE A 83 -6.45 8.82 -1.02
N LEU A 84 -7.03 7.65 -1.15
CA LEU A 84 -8.47 7.48 -1.32
C LEU A 84 -9.23 7.44 0.02
N SER A 85 -8.52 7.22 1.12
CA SER A 85 -9.10 7.10 2.46
C SER A 85 -9.52 8.45 3.04
N ARG A 86 -10.39 8.41 4.04
CA ARG A 86 -10.79 9.61 4.78
C ARG A 86 -9.66 10.05 5.73
N PRO A 87 -9.60 11.35 6.10
CA PRO A 87 -8.54 11.87 6.98
C PRO A 87 -8.43 11.20 8.36
N GLU A 88 -9.51 10.60 8.84
CA GLU A 88 -9.54 9.87 10.11
C GLU A 88 -9.09 8.40 10.00
N GLN A 89 -8.93 7.88 8.79
CA GLN A 89 -8.45 6.52 8.55
C GLN A 89 -6.92 6.48 8.50
N ILE A 90 -6.33 5.41 8.98
CA ILE A 90 -4.89 5.21 9.04
C ILE A 90 -4.53 4.00 8.19
N SER A 91 -3.83 4.23 7.09
CA SER A 91 -3.29 3.16 6.24
C SER A 91 -1.97 2.66 6.81
N ILE A 92 -1.86 1.36 6.99
CA ILE A 92 -0.70 0.68 7.57
C ILE A 92 -0.15 -0.31 6.55
N LEU A 93 1.10 -0.11 6.13
CA LEU A 93 1.87 -1.09 5.37
C LEU A 93 2.80 -1.83 6.35
N PRO A 94 2.62 -3.13 6.57
CA PRO A 94 3.41 -3.88 7.56
C PRO A 94 4.91 -3.91 7.26
N ASP A 95 5.28 -3.93 5.97
CA ASP A 95 6.67 -3.90 5.53
C ASP A 95 6.86 -2.80 4.47
N LEU A 96 7.52 -1.72 4.87
CA LEU A 96 7.86 -0.60 3.96
C LEU A 96 8.85 -1.01 2.86
N GLY A 97 9.57 -2.11 3.03
CA GLY A 97 10.45 -2.68 2.01
C GLY A 97 9.72 -3.52 0.96
N ALA A 98 8.41 -3.74 1.11
CA ALA A 98 7.60 -4.48 0.15
C ALA A 98 7.47 -3.68 -1.16
N GLY A 99 8.44 -3.86 -2.06
CA GLY A 99 8.53 -3.20 -3.34
C GLY A 99 7.86 -3.97 -4.47
N CYS A 100 7.77 -3.31 -5.62
CA CYS A 100 7.28 -3.90 -6.87
C CYS A 100 8.22 -3.51 -8.00
N SER A 101 8.87 -4.50 -8.63
CA SER A 101 9.82 -4.23 -9.72
C SER A 101 9.21 -3.44 -10.89
N MET A 102 7.91 -3.59 -11.14
CA MET A 102 7.21 -2.79 -12.15
C MET A 102 7.04 -1.33 -11.72
N ALA A 103 6.69 -1.10 -10.44
CA ALA A 103 6.57 0.26 -9.90
C ALA A 103 7.95 0.95 -9.87
N ASP A 104 8.99 0.21 -9.53
CA ASP A 104 10.35 0.72 -9.36
C ASP A 104 11.07 1.00 -10.69
N MET A 105 10.50 0.56 -11.84
CA MET A 105 11.04 0.86 -13.17
C MET A 105 10.99 2.35 -13.51
N ALA A 106 10.01 3.08 -13.00
CA ALA A 106 9.89 4.52 -13.15
C ALA A 106 10.00 5.19 -11.77
N ASN A 107 10.97 6.07 -11.61
CA ASN A 107 11.12 6.89 -10.41
C ASN A 107 11.07 8.37 -10.77
N LEU A 108 10.67 9.20 -9.81
CA LEU A 108 10.48 10.64 -9.99
C LEU A 108 11.70 11.33 -10.61
N ALA A 109 12.91 11.03 -10.13
CA ALA A 109 14.13 11.66 -10.64
C ALA A 109 14.39 11.39 -12.13
N ASN A 110 14.07 10.18 -12.61
CA ASN A 110 14.19 9.83 -14.02
C ASN A 110 13.12 10.53 -14.87
N VAL A 111 11.90 10.60 -14.37
CA VAL A 111 10.79 11.29 -15.05
C VAL A 111 11.07 12.79 -15.15
N GLU A 112 11.49 13.44 -14.07
CA GLU A 112 11.89 14.85 -14.07
C GLU A 112 13.07 15.12 -15.04
N ARG A 113 14.05 14.21 -15.09
CA ARG A 113 15.14 14.33 -16.06
C ARG A 113 14.62 14.25 -17.50
N ALA A 114 13.75 13.30 -17.79
CA ALA A 114 13.14 13.17 -19.11
C ALA A 114 12.35 14.42 -19.47
N TRP A 115 11.58 14.97 -18.52
CA TRP A 115 10.80 16.20 -18.73
C TRP A 115 11.71 17.40 -19.05
N ARG A 116 12.81 17.55 -18.30
CA ARG A 116 13.83 18.61 -18.58
C ARG A 116 14.48 18.46 -19.96
N GLU A 117 14.75 17.23 -20.43
CA GLU A 117 15.30 17.01 -21.77
C GLU A 117 14.27 17.33 -22.88
N LEU A 118 13.01 16.94 -22.67
CA LEU A 118 11.92 17.30 -23.61
C LEU A 118 11.73 18.82 -23.71
N SER A 119 11.84 19.53 -22.59
CA SER A 119 11.69 21.00 -22.55
C SER A 119 12.74 21.77 -23.35
N LYS A 120 13.81 21.10 -23.78
CA LYS A 120 14.80 21.72 -24.68
C LYS A 120 14.36 21.78 -26.13
N VAL A 121 13.39 20.97 -26.53
CA VAL A 121 13.00 20.79 -27.95
C VAL A 121 11.52 21.07 -28.22
N LEU A 122 10.70 21.05 -27.18
CA LEU A 122 9.26 21.34 -27.26
C LEU A 122 8.75 21.88 -25.92
N ASP A 123 7.50 22.33 -25.89
CA ASP A 123 6.81 22.66 -24.64
C ASP A 123 6.05 21.42 -24.14
N PRO A 124 6.63 20.65 -23.18
CA PRO A 124 6.00 19.41 -22.75
C PRO A 124 4.68 19.64 -22.02
N ASP A 125 4.51 20.74 -21.31
CA ASP A 125 3.28 21.05 -20.58
C ASP A 125 2.10 21.32 -21.52
N ALA A 126 2.37 21.82 -22.71
CA ALA A 126 1.35 22.07 -23.74
C ALA A 126 1.19 20.92 -24.77
N GLN A 127 2.24 20.15 -25.01
CA GLN A 127 2.32 19.22 -26.14
C GLN A 127 2.42 17.74 -25.79
N VAL A 128 2.64 17.42 -24.49
CA VAL A 128 2.81 16.03 -24.04
C VAL A 128 1.75 15.66 -23.01
N THR A 129 1.12 14.52 -23.20
CA THR A 129 0.27 13.91 -22.18
C THR A 129 1.04 12.76 -21.54
N PRO A 130 1.44 12.88 -20.27
CA PRO A 130 2.10 11.79 -19.56
C PRO A 130 1.11 10.65 -19.31
N VAL A 131 1.55 9.42 -19.51
CA VAL A 131 0.79 8.21 -19.22
C VAL A 131 1.64 7.31 -18.35
N THR A 132 1.11 6.92 -17.20
CA THR A 132 1.76 5.95 -16.33
C THR A 132 0.84 4.79 -16.00
N TYR A 133 1.42 3.69 -15.61
CA TYR A 133 0.66 2.52 -15.14
C TYR A 133 0.27 2.70 -13.67
N ILE A 134 -0.85 2.06 -13.28
CA ILE A 134 -1.31 2.15 -11.87
C ILE A 134 -0.27 1.65 -10.86
N ASN A 135 0.57 0.68 -11.27
CA ASN A 135 1.67 0.18 -10.48
C ASN A 135 2.87 1.15 -10.55
N SER A 136 2.69 2.34 -10.06
CA SER A 136 3.74 3.35 -9.89
C SER A 136 3.53 4.07 -8.55
N ALA A 137 4.60 4.63 -8.01
CA ALA A 137 4.54 5.40 -6.77
C ALA A 137 3.62 6.63 -6.90
N ALA A 138 3.06 7.09 -5.80
CA ALA A 138 2.11 8.20 -5.79
C ALA A 138 2.73 9.52 -6.26
N ASP A 139 4.03 9.73 -6.01
CA ASP A 139 4.79 10.90 -6.41
C ASP A 139 4.94 11.07 -7.94
N LEU A 140 4.69 9.99 -8.71
CA LEU A 140 4.64 10.03 -10.17
C LEU A 140 3.27 10.38 -10.75
N LYS A 141 2.21 10.34 -9.94
CA LYS A 141 0.82 10.53 -10.37
C LYS A 141 0.34 11.92 -10.06
#